data_d7a8742a31d9277c789b24997bfe269e
#
_entry.id   d7a8742a31d9277c789b24997bfe269e
#
_cell.length_a   1.000
_cell.length_b   1.000
_cell.length_c   1.000
_cell.angle_alpha   90.00
_cell.angle_beta   90.00
_cell.angle_gamma   90.00
#
_symmetry.space_group_name_H-M   'P 1'
#
loop_
_entity.id
_entity.type
_entity.pdbx_description
1 polymer ?
#
loop_
_entity_poly.entity_id
_entity_poly.type
_entity_poly.pdbx_seq_one_letter_code
_entity_poly.pdbx_strand_id
1 'polypeptide(L)'
;MNAISVANVRKTYGPDFSLHNVNLTVESGKIFALLGPNGAGKTTLVKLMLSLMKVNEGTIEINGINSENPESRKGVAFIPEKFSFFPFYTVRGVLEFFGNMKGLSGENLRSQVQNAMEELGIADLSHRKLQSLSKGQVQRTGLASLLIGDNQLLILDEPFSGLDPIGMRDLKDILKKQKAQGKTIFLNSHILSEMEILCDDVAILNRGEMLYSGSIDSIIQSGKNLEDFFYELVSTK
;
A
#
# COMPACT_ATOMS: atom_id res chain seq x y z
N MET A 1 -4.94 -15.74 9.98
CA MET A 1 -6.14 -15.28 9.20
C MET A 1 -5.62 -14.48 8.01
N ASN A 2 -6.30 -14.53 6.87
CA ASN A 2 -5.86 -13.80 5.68
C ASN A 2 -6.50 -12.43 5.64
N ALA A 3 -5.68 -11.38 5.49
CA ALA A 3 -6.15 -10.01 5.28
C ALA A 3 -6.59 -9.80 3.82
N ILE A 4 -5.89 -10.45 2.86
CA ILE A 4 -6.25 -10.42 1.45
C ILE A 4 -6.16 -11.84 0.89
N SER A 5 -7.16 -12.25 0.11
CA SER A 5 -7.15 -13.50 -0.65
C SER A 5 -7.58 -13.22 -2.08
N VAL A 6 -6.74 -13.59 -3.04
CA VAL A 6 -6.98 -13.46 -4.48
C VAL A 6 -6.95 -14.85 -5.07
N ALA A 7 -8.04 -15.29 -5.69
CA ALA A 7 -8.19 -16.65 -6.23
C ALA A 7 -8.58 -16.61 -7.71
N ASN A 8 -7.69 -17.14 -8.56
CA ASN A 8 -7.87 -17.33 -10.00
C ASN A 8 -8.30 -16.05 -10.75
N VAL A 9 -7.78 -14.89 -10.31
CA VAL A 9 -8.21 -13.61 -10.85
C VAL A 9 -7.67 -13.40 -12.24
N ARG A 10 -8.59 -13.06 -13.15
CA ARG A 10 -8.34 -12.62 -14.52
C ARG A 10 -8.84 -11.23 -14.75
N LYS A 11 -8.06 -10.43 -15.48
CA LYS A 11 -8.49 -9.10 -15.96
C LYS A 11 -7.86 -8.81 -17.30
N THR A 12 -8.69 -8.55 -18.31
CA THR A 12 -8.25 -8.21 -19.65
C THR A 12 -8.54 -6.74 -19.94
N TYR A 13 -7.56 -6.06 -20.52
CA TYR A 13 -7.65 -4.69 -21.03
C TYR A 13 -7.31 -4.68 -22.52
N GLY A 14 -8.32 -4.70 -23.36
CA GLY A 14 -8.10 -4.73 -24.81
C GLY A 14 -7.22 -5.92 -25.22
N PRO A 15 -6.51 -5.81 -26.36
CA PRO A 15 -5.62 -6.87 -26.84
C PRO A 15 -4.27 -6.93 -26.11
N ASP A 16 -3.83 -5.85 -25.47
CA ASP A 16 -2.41 -5.65 -25.13
C ASP A 16 -2.03 -6.03 -23.71
N PHE A 17 -2.99 -6.14 -22.78
CA PHE A 17 -2.68 -6.45 -21.39
C PHE A 17 -3.75 -7.28 -20.68
N SER A 18 -3.31 -8.30 -19.95
CA SER A 18 -4.16 -9.13 -19.10
C SER A 18 -3.44 -9.53 -17.81
N LEU A 19 -4.19 -9.66 -16.71
CA LEU A 19 -3.79 -10.48 -15.57
C LEU A 19 -4.28 -11.91 -15.83
N HIS A 20 -3.39 -12.88 -15.67
CA HIS A 20 -3.64 -14.27 -16.01
C HIS A 20 -3.64 -15.14 -14.76
N ASN A 21 -4.83 -15.55 -14.30
CA ASN A 21 -4.99 -16.53 -13.24
C ASN A 21 -4.17 -16.21 -11.97
N VAL A 22 -4.25 -14.96 -11.51
CA VAL A 22 -3.48 -14.49 -10.37
C VAL A 22 -4.04 -15.10 -9.08
N ASN A 23 -3.15 -15.72 -8.31
CA ASN A 23 -3.42 -16.23 -6.98
C ASN A 23 -2.46 -15.57 -5.99
N LEU A 24 -2.98 -15.04 -4.88
CA LEU A 24 -2.22 -14.33 -3.87
C LEU A 24 -2.91 -14.43 -2.52
N THR A 25 -2.12 -14.63 -1.47
CA THR A 25 -2.61 -14.58 -0.09
C THR A 25 -1.70 -13.66 0.73
N VAL A 26 -2.32 -12.75 1.49
CA VAL A 26 -1.63 -11.87 2.44
C VAL A 26 -2.12 -12.18 3.84
N GLU A 27 -1.24 -12.62 4.70
CA GLU A 27 -1.56 -12.90 6.09
C GLU A 27 -1.72 -11.61 6.90
N SER A 28 -2.65 -11.66 7.88
CA SER A 28 -2.87 -10.52 8.79
C SER A 28 -1.63 -10.26 9.67
N GLY A 29 -1.34 -8.98 9.92
CA GLY A 29 -0.23 -8.54 10.76
C GLY A 29 1.14 -8.58 10.09
N LYS A 30 1.21 -8.83 8.78
CA LYS A 30 2.46 -8.84 8.01
C LYS A 30 2.62 -7.59 7.13
N ILE A 31 3.87 -7.31 6.78
CA ILE A 31 4.21 -6.40 5.66
C ILE A 31 4.45 -7.26 4.44
N PHE A 32 3.65 -7.06 3.41
CA PHE A 32 3.69 -7.78 2.15
C PHE A 32 4.00 -6.85 0.99
N ALA A 33 4.97 -7.22 0.14
CA ALA A 33 5.29 -6.46 -1.07
C ALA A 33 4.86 -7.19 -2.35
N LEU A 34 4.21 -6.47 -3.26
CA LEU A 34 4.00 -6.90 -4.62
C LEU A 34 5.05 -6.24 -5.53
N LEU A 35 5.96 -7.04 -6.05
CA LEU A 35 7.09 -6.61 -6.87
C LEU A 35 6.83 -6.90 -8.35
N GLY A 36 7.51 -6.18 -9.22
CA GLY A 36 7.43 -6.42 -10.65
C GLY A 36 7.84 -5.19 -11.44
N PRO A 37 8.22 -5.37 -12.71
CA PRO A 37 8.56 -4.25 -13.59
C PRO A 37 7.36 -3.32 -13.85
N ASN A 38 7.63 -2.16 -14.44
CA ASN A 38 6.56 -1.27 -14.88
C ASN A 38 5.70 -1.97 -15.94
N GLY A 39 4.39 -1.83 -15.82
CA GLY A 39 3.44 -2.53 -16.70
C GLY A 39 3.15 -3.99 -16.33
N ALA A 40 3.75 -4.55 -15.28
CA ALA A 40 3.48 -5.92 -14.84
C ALA A 40 2.04 -6.18 -14.39
N GLY A 41 1.31 -5.12 -13.98
CA GLY A 41 -0.08 -5.23 -13.50
C GLY A 41 -0.30 -4.95 -12.02
N LYS A 42 0.73 -4.49 -11.30
CA LYS A 42 0.67 -4.22 -9.85
C LYS A 42 -0.48 -3.28 -9.46
N THR A 43 -0.50 -2.08 -10.03
CA THR A 43 -1.57 -1.10 -9.77
C THR A 43 -2.94 -1.59 -10.24
N THR A 44 -3.00 -2.41 -11.29
CA THR A 44 -4.24 -3.07 -11.72
C THR A 44 -4.76 -4.01 -10.65
N LEU A 45 -3.90 -4.86 -10.10
CA LEU A 45 -4.29 -5.79 -9.03
C LEU A 45 -4.78 -5.03 -7.78
N VAL A 46 -4.11 -3.94 -7.38
CA VAL A 46 -4.58 -3.07 -6.29
C VAL A 46 -5.96 -2.49 -6.57
N LYS A 47 -6.20 -1.98 -7.79
CA LYS A 47 -7.52 -1.45 -8.17
C LYS A 47 -8.62 -2.51 -8.13
N LEU A 48 -8.30 -3.75 -8.50
CA LEU A 48 -9.24 -4.88 -8.39
C LEU A 48 -9.52 -5.23 -6.92
N MET A 49 -8.49 -5.30 -6.07
CA MET A 49 -8.64 -5.53 -4.62
C MET A 49 -9.59 -4.51 -3.98
N LEU A 50 -9.45 -3.24 -4.35
CA LEU A 50 -10.26 -2.14 -3.83
C LEU A 50 -11.63 -2.01 -4.52
N SER A 51 -11.98 -2.91 -5.45
CA SER A 51 -13.17 -2.79 -6.31
C SER A 51 -13.31 -1.47 -7.04
N LEU A 52 -12.20 -0.79 -7.31
CA LEU A 52 -12.15 0.36 -8.23
C LEU A 52 -12.31 -0.10 -9.68
N MET A 53 -12.19 -1.40 -9.89
CA MET A 53 -12.38 -2.09 -11.17
C MET A 53 -12.96 -3.48 -10.90
N LYS A 54 -13.74 -4.00 -11.85
CA LYS A 54 -14.30 -5.35 -11.78
C LYS A 54 -13.33 -6.39 -12.34
N VAL A 55 -13.26 -7.55 -11.68
CA VAL A 55 -12.61 -8.74 -12.23
C VAL A 55 -13.40 -9.27 -13.44
N ASN A 56 -12.72 -9.95 -14.38
CA ASN A 56 -13.42 -10.71 -15.42
C ASN A 56 -13.77 -12.13 -14.92
N GLU A 57 -12.83 -12.75 -14.19
CA GLU A 57 -12.99 -14.08 -13.59
C GLU A 57 -12.26 -14.13 -12.25
N GLY A 58 -12.61 -15.08 -11.40
CA GLY A 58 -12.01 -15.27 -10.08
C GLY A 58 -12.68 -14.44 -8.99
N THR A 59 -12.10 -14.47 -7.80
CA THR A 59 -12.62 -13.78 -6.61
C THR A 59 -11.51 -13.10 -5.85
N ILE A 60 -11.84 -11.99 -5.21
CA ILE A 60 -10.97 -11.29 -4.27
C ILE A 60 -11.75 -11.08 -2.97
N GLU A 61 -11.11 -11.41 -1.86
CA GLU A 61 -11.64 -11.16 -0.52
C GLU A 61 -10.68 -10.29 0.29
N ILE A 62 -11.23 -9.39 1.08
CA ILE A 62 -10.54 -8.62 2.09
C ILE A 62 -11.16 -8.96 3.44
N ASN A 63 -10.34 -9.43 4.38
CA ASN A 63 -10.79 -9.90 5.69
C ASN A 63 -11.93 -10.94 5.62
N GLY A 64 -11.91 -11.83 4.60
CA GLY A 64 -12.92 -12.85 4.38
C GLY A 64 -14.23 -12.33 3.76
N ILE A 65 -14.30 -11.07 3.36
CA ILE A 65 -15.45 -10.46 2.70
C ILE A 65 -15.10 -10.21 1.23
N ASN A 66 -15.98 -10.64 0.31
CA ASN A 66 -15.80 -10.39 -1.13
C ASN A 66 -15.57 -8.89 -1.39
N SER A 67 -14.54 -8.55 -2.17
CA SER A 67 -14.13 -7.16 -2.41
C SER A 67 -15.22 -6.31 -3.09
N GLU A 68 -16.15 -6.90 -3.81
CA GLU A 68 -17.30 -6.20 -4.42
C GLU A 68 -18.28 -5.69 -3.36
N ASN A 69 -18.33 -6.31 -2.18
CA ASN A 69 -19.12 -5.82 -1.06
C ASN A 69 -18.41 -4.60 -0.43
N PRO A 70 -19.06 -3.42 -0.34
CA PRO A 70 -18.47 -2.23 0.30
C PRO A 70 -17.97 -2.46 1.73
N GLU A 71 -18.56 -3.39 2.47
CA GLU A 71 -18.14 -3.74 3.84
C GLU A 71 -16.68 -4.23 3.90
N SER A 72 -16.18 -4.87 2.83
CA SER A 72 -14.79 -5.34 2.74
C SER A 72 -13.77 -4.21 2.89
N ARG A 73 -14.16 -2.97 2.58
CA ARG A 73 -13.29 -1.80 2.65
C ARG A 73 -13.34 -1.07 3.99
N LYS A 74 -14.18 -1.50 4.92
CA LYS A 74 -14.14 -1.00 6.30
C LYS A 74 -12.79 -1.39 6.93
N GLY A 75 -12.12 -0.41 7.53
CA GLY A 75 -10.78 -0.62 8.09
C GLY A 75 -9.67 -0.79 7.05
N VAL A 76 -9.91 -0.42 5.79
CA VAL A 76 -8.89 -0.31 4.75
C VAL A 76 -8.53 1.15 4.52
N ALA A 77 -7.24 1.45 4.49
CA ALA A 77 -6.72 2.75 4.05
C ALA A 77 -5.84 2.57 2.82
N PHE A 78 -5.99 3.43 1.83
CA PHE A 78 -5.27 3.35 0.57
C PHE A 78 -4.64 4.68 0.20
N ILE A 79 -3.38 4.63 -0.26
CA ILE A 79 -2.70 5.75 -0.92
C ILE A 79 -2.20 5.30 -2.29
N PRO A 80 -2.64 5.93 -3.39
CA PRO A 80 -2.11 5.65 -4.74
C PRO A 80 -0.73 6.28 -4.95
N GLU A 81 0.02 5.79 -5.94
CA GLU A 81 1.32 6.37 -6.34
C GLU A 81 1.24 7.87 -6.61
N LYS A 82 0.22 8.27 -7.34
CA LYS A 82 -0.03 9.68 -7.68
C LYS A 82 -1.33 10.13 -7.05
N PHE A 83 -1.21 11.05 -6.12
CA PHE A 83 -2.34 11.70 -5.50
C PHE A 83 -2.09 13.20 -5.40
N SER A 84 -3.17 13.95 -5.34
CA SER A 84 -3.13 15.38 -5.09
C SER A 84 -4.29 15.76 -4.16
N PHE A 85 -4.01 16.68 -3.27
CA PHE A 85 -5.04 17.30 -2.46
C PHE A 85 -5.43 18.65 -3.07
N PHE A 86 -6.58 19.15 -2.71
CA PHE A 86 -6.98 20.51 -3.07
C PHE A 86 -5.97 21.51 -2.48
N PRO A 87 -5.32 22.34 -3.30
CA PRO A 87 -4.12 23.11 -2.92
C PRO A 87 -4.35 24.16 -1.85
N PHE A 88 -5.59 24.61 -1.67
CA PHE A 88 -5.99 25.62 -0.70
C PHE A 88 -6.35 25.07 0.70
N TYR A 89 -6.49 23.76 0.86
CA TYR A 89 -6.63 23.17 2.19
C TYR A 89 -5.33 23.27 2.98
N THR A 90 -5.45 23.38 4.30
CA THR A 90 -4.29 23.21 5.21
C THR A 90 -4.00 21.72 5.45
N VAL A 91 -2.82 21.41 5.96
CA VAL A 91 -2.47 20.04 6.38
C VAL A 91 -3.54 19.50 7.35
N ARG A 92 -3.83 20.23 8.42
CA ARG A 92 -4.86 19.85 9.38
C ARG A 92 -6.23 19.69 8.72
N GLY A 93 -6.63 20.64 7.88
CA GLY A 93 -7.95 20.62 7.24
C GLY A 93 -8.18 19.41 6.34
N VAL A 94 -7.15 18.95 5.60
CA VAL A 94 -7.28 17.75 4.78
C VAL A 94 -7.32 16.49 5.63
N LEU A 95 -6.57 16.43 6.72
CA LEU A 95 -6.59 15.29 7.65
C LEU A 95 -7.92 15.20 8.40
N GLU A 96 -8.46 16.32 8.84
CA GLU A 96 -9.81 16.40 9.43
C GLU A 96 -10.90 15.98 8.44
N PHE A 97 -10.77 16.35 7.17
CA PHE A 97 -11.67 15.89 6.12
C PHE A 97 -11.71 14.36 6.02
N PHE A 98 -10.54 13.69 5.96
CA PHE A 98 -10.49 12.23 5.94
C PHE A 98 -11.03 11.59 7.21
N GLY A 99 -10.77 12.17 8.37
CA GLY A 99 -11.31 11.69 9.63
C GLY A 99 -12.83 11.80 9.69
N ASN A 100 -13.39 12.92 9.23
CA ASN A 100 -14.85 13.11 9.14
C ASN A 100 -15.50 12.09 8.19
N MET A 101 -14.87 11.81 7.03
CA MET A 101 -15.35 10.77 6.11
C MET A 101 -15.39 9.37 6.74
N LYS A 102 -14.56 9.12 7.75
CA LYS A 102 -14.55 7.88 8.55
C LYS A 102 -15.47 7.93 9.77
N GLY A 103 -16.28 8.98 9.92
CA GLY A 103 -17.22 9.15 11.01
C GLY A 103 -16.60 9.64 12.32
N LEU A 104 -15.34 10.06 12.32
CA LEU A 104 -14.72 10.68 13.50
C LEU A 104 -15.21 12.11 13.67
N SER A 105 -15.35 12.56 14.92
CA SER A 105 -15.77 13.92 15.24
C SER A 105 -15.23 14.38 16.60
N GLY A 106 -15.39 15.67 16.88
CA GLY A 106 -15.07 16.24 18.19
C GLY A 106 -13.62 16.05 18.62
N GLU A 107 -13.42 15.68 19.87
CA GLU A 107 -12.08 15.52 20.46
C GLU A 107 -11.32 14.31 19.89
N ASN A 108 -12.02 13.21 19.61
CA ASN A 108 -11.42 12.04 19.00
C ASN A 108 -10.80 12.35 17.62
N LEU A 109 -11.50 13.10 16.78
CA LEU A 109 -10.97 13.55 15.49
C LEU A 109 -9.71 14.40 15.69
N ARG A 110 -9.77 15.39 16.59
CA ARG A 110 -8.65 16.31 16.86
C ARG A 110 -7.42 15.55 17.36
N SER A 111 -7.61 14.62 18.28
CA SER A 111 -6.52 13.80 18.83
C SER A 111 -5.88 12.92 17.77
N GLN A 112 -6.67 12.19 16.97
CA GLN A 112 -6.12 11.34 15.93
C GLN A 112 -5.38 12.13 14.85
N VAL A 113 -5.91 13.29 14.43
CA VAL A 113 -5.24 14.18 13.47
C VAL A 113 -3.92 14.70 14.04
N GLN A 114 -3.92 15.12 15.31
CA GLN A 114 -2.71 15.61 15.96
C GLN A 114 -1.64 14.51 16.05
N ASN A 115 -2.01 13.32 16.51
CA ASN A 115 -1.11 12.17 16.61
C ASN A 115 -0.54 11.78 15.23
N ALA A 116 -1.38 11.75 14.18
CA ALA A 116 -0.92 11.44 12.84
C ALA A 116 0.07 12.48 12.29
N MET A 117 -0.14 13.77 12.58
CA MET A 117 0.80 14.82 12.19
C MET A 117 2.13 14.70 12.93
N GLU A 118 2.11 14.38 14.22
CA GLU A 118 3.31 14.19 15.04
C GLU A 118 4.10 12.98 14.55
N GLU A 119 3.41 11.86 14.29
CA GLU A 119 4.05 10.64 13.82
C GLU A 119 4.75 10.81 12.47
N LEU A 120 4.20 11.64 11.59
CA LEU A 120 4.79 11.97 10.30
C LEU A 120 5.74 13.19 10.32
N GLY A 121 5.97 13.80 11.48
CA GLY A 121 6.85 14.97 11.63
C GLY A 121 6.39 16.19 10.85
N ILE A 122 5.06 16.43 10.79
CA ILE A 122 4.43 17.54 10.07
C ILE A 122 3.52 18.40 10.96
N ALA A 123 3.62 18.28 12.28
CA ALA A 123 2.76 19.00 13.21
C ALA A 123 2.96 20.51 13.14
N ASP A 124 4.17 20.97 12.90
CA ASP A 124 4.54 22.38 12.68
C ASP A 124 3.95 22.96 11.39
N LEU A 125 3.56 22.10 10.45
CA LEU A 125 2.94 22.48 9.17
C LEU A 125 1.41 22.53 9.21
N SER A 126 0.79 22.25 10.36
CA SER A 126 -0.66 22.05 10.52
C SER A 126 -1.54 23.12 9.86
N HIS A 127 -1.12 24.40 9.93
CA HIS A 127 -1.84 25.53 9.36
C HIS A 127 -1.36 25.95 7.96
N ARG A 128 -0.29 25.31 7.43
CA ARG A 128 0.20 25.62 6.09
C ARG A 128 -0.71 25.03 5.02
N LYS A 129 -0.93 25.82 3.95
CA LYS A 129 -1.67 25.36 2.78
C LYS A 129 -0.84 24.36 1.98
N LEU A 130 -1.47 23.33 1.46
CA LEU A 130 -0.82 22.25 0.71
C LEU A 130 -0.03 22.76 -0.51
N GLN A 131 -0.50 23.82 -1.18
CA GLN A 131 0.23 24.44 -2.29
C GLN A 131 1.59 25.04 -1.91
N SER A 132 1.83 25.30 -0.62
CA SER A 132 3.09 25.87 -0.12
C SER A 132 4.08 24.82 0.38
N LEU A 133 3.72 23.54 0.29
CA LEU A 133 4.51 22.43 0.79
C LEU A 133 5.44 21.87 -0.29
N SER A 134 6.58 21.32 0.13
CA SER A 134 7.42 20.50 -0.73
C SER A 134 6.71 19.18 -1.07
N LYS A 135 7.17 18.51 -2.15
CA LYS A 135 6.63 17.21 -2.56
C LYS A 135 6.69 16.19 -1.41
N GLY A 136 7.80 16.13 -0.66
CA GLY A 136 7.94 15.23 0.49
C GLY A 136 6.97 15.55 1.63
N GLN A 137 6.69 16.85 1.89
CA GLN A 137 5.72 17.25 2.91
C GLN A 137 4.28 16.88 2.50
N VAL A 138 3.94 17.01 1.22
CA VAL A 138 2.65 16.54 0.69
C VAL A 138 2.55 15.02 0.82
N GLN A 139 3.63 14.28 0.51
CA GLN A 139 3.70 12.84 0.67
C GLN A 139 3.47 12.41 2.13
N ARG A 140 4.17 13.06 3.08
CA ARG A 140 3.95 12.82 4.52
C ARG A 140 2.51 13.13 4.95
N THR A 141 1.89 14.17 4.41
CA THR A 141 0.47 14.48 4.67
C THR A 141 -0.45 13.36 4.15
N GLY A 142 -0.16 12.80 2.98
CA GLY A 142 -0.88 11.63 2.44
C GLY A 142 -0.73 10.41 3.35
N LEU A 143 0.49 10.12 3.79
CA LEU A 143 0.75 9.01 4.71
C LEU A 143 0.04 9.23 6.07
N ALA A 144 0.00 10.47 6.58
CA ALA A 144 -0.74 10.79 7.80
C ALA A 144 -2.23 10.45 7.68
N SER A 145 -2.84 10.64 6.50
CA SER A 145 -4.24 10.31 6.29
C SER A 145 -4.55 8.80 6.42
N LEU A 146 -3.56 7.92 6.19
CA LEU A 146 -3.69 6.48 6.40
C LEU A 146 -3.78 6.10 7.88
N LEU A 147 -3.20 6.93 8.78
CA LEU A 147 -3.16 6.64 10.20
C LEU A 147 -4.43 7.08 10.95
N ILE A 148 -5.31 7.84 10.29
CA ILE A 148 -6.55 8.33 10.86
C ILE A 148 -7.64 7.28 10.73
N GLY A 149 -8.37 7.02 11.82
CA GLY A 149 -9.40 5.98 11.91
C GLY A 149 -8.82 4.60 12.26
N ASP A 150 -9.72 3.66 12.45
CA ASP A 150 -9.37 2.28 12.79
C ASP A 150 -9.10 1.47 11.51
N ASN A 151 -7.90 1.65 10.94
CA ASN A 151 -7.48 0.95 9.73
C ASN A 151 -6.62 -0.25 10.12
N GLN A 152 -7.09 -1.44 9.79
CA GLN A 152 -6.38 -2.71 10.02
C GLN A 152 -5.54 -3.15 8.82
N LEU A 153 -5.89 -2.65 7.61
CA LEU A 153 -5.17 -2.92 6.38
C LEU A 153 -4.77 -1.59 5.71
N LEU A 154 -3.47 -1.40 5.53
CA LEU A 154 -2.89 -0.27 4.81
C LEU A 154 -2.42 -0.75 3.44
N ILE A 155 -2.93 -0.15 2.37
CA ILE A 155 -2.51 -0.43 1.00
C ILE A 155 -1.79 0.79 0.45
N LEU A 156 -0.53 0.62 0.01
CA LEU A 156 0.32 1.70 -0.47
C LEU A 156 0.86 1.36 -1.87
N ASP A 157 0.56 2.22 -2.84
CA ASP A 157 1.06 2.06 -4.21
C ASP A 157 2.30 2.95 -4.40
N GLU A 158 3.49 2.34 -4.56
CA GLU A 158 4.80 2.99 -4.72
C GLU A 158 5.11 4.07 -3.65
N PRO A 159 5.01 3.76 -2.34
CA PRO A 159 5.07 4.78 -1.29
C PRO A 159 6.44 5.44 -1.13
N PHE A 160 7.51 4.80 -1.62
CA PHE A 160 8.89 5.31 -1.58
C PHE A 160 9.24 6.23 -2.75
N SER A 161 8.36 6.31 -3.76
CA SER A 161 8.61 7.12 -4.96
C SER A 161 8.76 8.60 -4.63
N GLY A 162 9.91 9.17 -4.99
CA GLY A 162 10.21 10.60 -4.80
C GLY A 162 10.54 11.01 -3.37
N LEU A 163 10.81 10.06 -2.47
CA LEU A 163 11.42 10.33 -1.17
C LEU A 163 12.95 10.33 -1.30
N ASP A 164 13.59 11.17 -0.49
CA ASP A 164 15.04 11.11 -0.26
C ASP A 164 15.39 9.94 0.69
N PRO A 165 16.68 9.60 0.87
CA PRO A 165 17.07 8.50 1.74
C PRO A 165 16.59 8.65 3.20
N ILE A 166 16.51 9.87 3.72
CA ILE A 166 15.99 10.14 5.07
C ILE A 166 14.50 9.84 5.12
N GLY A 167 13.73 10.35 4.15
CA GLY A 167 12.28 10.09 4.04
C GLY A 167 11.96 8.61 3.85
N MET A 168 12.77 7.86 3.10
CA MET A 168 12.62 6.40 2.96
C MET A 168 12.84 5.67 4.29
N ARG A 169 13.86 6.06 5.06
CA ARG A 169 14.11 5.51 6.38
C ARG A 169 12.95 5.78 7.33
N ASP A 170 12.51 7.03 7.43
CA ASP A 170 11.39 7.44 8.29
C ASP A 170 10.12 6.66 7.94
N LEU A 171 9.82 6.50 6.65
CA LEU A 171 8.66 5.72 6.22
C LEU A 171 8.76 4.25 6.63
N LYS A 172 9.93 3.62 6.47
CA LYS A 172 10.14 2.23 6.94
C LYS A 172 9.88 2.10 8.45
N ASP A 173 10.38 3.04 9.24
CA ASP A 173 10.20 3.01 10.69
C ASP A 173 8.71 3.18 11.07
N ILE A 174 7.98 4.05 10.37
CA ILE A 174 6.54 4.21 10.53
C ILE A 174 5.81 2.91 10.19
N LEU A 175 6.11 2.28 9.04
CA LEU A 175 5.45 1.03 8.62
C LEU A 175 5.74 -0.12 9.60
N LYS A 176 6.98 -0.25 10.09
CA LYS A 176 7.33 -1.22 11.14
C LYS A 176 6.55 -0.97 12.42
N LYS A 177 6.39 0.28 12.83
CA LYS A 177 5.57 0.66 14.01
C LYS A 177 4.10 0.29 13.79
N GLN A 178 3.53 0.54 12.62
CA GLN A 178 2.15 0.16 12.32
C GLN A 178 1.97 -1.38 12.33
N LYS A 179 2.93 -2.13 11.80
CA LYS A 179 2.96 -3.60 11.91
C LYS A 179 3.00 -4.05 13.38
N ALA A 180 3.85 -3.45 14.20
CA ALA A 180 3.96 -3.78 15.62
C ALA A 180 2.65 -3.53 16.40
N GLN A 181 1.77 -2.66 15.89
CA GLN A 181 0.41 -2.43 16.38
C GLN A 181 -0.61 -3.45 15.85
N GLY A 182 -0.17 -4.48 15.11
CA GLY A 182 -1.01 -5.54 14.56
C GLY A 182 -1.61 -5.25 13.19
N LYS A 183 -1.28 -4.12 12.56
CA LYS A 183 -1.81 -3.79 11.24
C LYS A 183 -1.15 -4.61 10.15
N THR A 184 -1.91 -4.91 9.12
CA THR A 184 -1.41 -5.51 7.87
C THR A 184 -1.05 -4.40 6.90
N ILE A 185 0.08 -4.55 6.22
CA ILE A 185 0.56 -3.58 5.25
C ILE A 185 0.79 -4.30 3.93
N PHE A 186 0.09 -3.88 2.90
CA PHE A 186 0.31 -4.29 1.52
C PHE A 186 0.89 -3.13 0.73
N LEU A 187 2.01 -3.33 0.07
CA LEU A 187 2.61 -2.28 -0.73
C LEU A 187 3.14 -2.81 -2.07
N ASN A 188 3.08 -1.94 -3.09
CA ASN A 188 3.81 -2.17 -4.34
C ASN A 188 5.12 -1.39 -4.30
N SER A 189 6.20 -1.96 -4.82
CA SER A 189 7.45 -1.24 -5.02
C SER A 189 8.28 -1.86 -6.13
N HIS A 190 9.19 -1.06 -6.67
CA HIS A 190 10.23 -1.51 -7.58
C HIS A 190 11.64 -1.39 -6.94
N ILE A 191 11.73 -0.94 -5.67
CA ILE A 191 13.00 -0.79 -4.94
C ILE A 191 13.24 -2.06 -4.11
N LEU A 192 13.90 -3.04 -4.73
CA LEU A 192 14.04 -4.39 -4.17
C LEU A 192 14.81 -4.42 -2.85
N SER A 193 15.92 -3.66 -2.76
CA SER A 193 16.76 -3.60 -1.55
C SER A 193 16.00 -3.09 -0.32
N GLU A 194 15.05 -2.16 -0.50
CA GLU A 194 14.24 -1.68 0.60
C GLU A 194 13.19 -2.72 1.04
N MET A 195 12.67 -3.47 0.07
CA MET A 195 11.66 -4.51 0.34
C MET A 195 12.25 -5.70 1.09
N GLU A 196 13.49 -6.09 0.77
CA GLU A 196 14.19 -7.15 1.47
C GLU A 196 14.34 -6.88 2.98
N ILE A 197 14.54 -5.60 3.35
CA ILE A 197 14.72 -5.18 4.76
C ILE A 197 13.39 -4.96 5.49
N LEU A 198 12.33 -4.62 4.74
CA LEU A 198 11.07 -4.16 5.32
C LEU A 198 10.01 -5.26 5.43
N CYS A 199 9.93 -6.13 4.42
CA CYS A 199 8.78 -7.01 4.24
C CYS A 199 9.02 -8.40 4.85
N ASP A 200 7.95 -9.06 5.23
CA ASP A 200 7.95 -10.47 5.66
C ASP A 200 7.81 -11.39 4.46
N ASP A 201 6.85 -11.04 3.58
CA ASP A 201 6.51 -11.82 2.41
C ASP A 201 6.51 -10.94 1.16
N VAL A 202 6.79 -11.55 0.03
CA VAL A 202 6.77 -10.91 -1.28
C VAL A 202 6.05 -11.76 -2.31
N ALA A 203 5.49 -11.08 -3.32
CA ALA A 203 5.10 -11.71 -4.57
C ALA A 203 5.74 -10.99 -5.74
N ILE A 204 6.08 -11.73 -6.80
CA ILE A 204 6.66 -11.19 -8.03
C ILE A 204 5.68 -11.40 -9.17
N LEU A 205 5.23 -10.28 -9.73
CA LEU A 205 4.33 -10.21 -10.87
C LEU A 205 5.09 -9.74 -12.12
N ASN A 206 4.98 -10.47 -13.21
CA ASN A 206 5.55 -10.07 -14.50
C ASN A 206 4.56 -10.34 -15.63
N ARG A 207 4.35 -9.35 -16.51
CA ARG A 207 3.43 -9.45 -17.66
C ARG A 207 2.06 -10.06 -17.34
N GLY A 208 1.52 -9.72 -16.17
CA GLY A 208 0.22 -10.21 -15.69
C GLY A 208 0.22 -11.61 -15.10
N GLU A 209 1.37 -12.28 -14.99
CA GLU A 209 1.52 -13.59 -14.37
C GLU A 209 2.23 -13.50 -13.02
N MET A 210 1.74 -14.25 -12.03
CA MET A 210 2.39 -14.40 -10.74
C MET A 210 3.53 -15.42 -10.86
N LEU A 211 4.78 -14.96 -10.74
CA LEU A 211 5.97 -15.82 -10.85
C LEU A 211 6.36 -16.45 -9.51
N TYR A 212 6.13 -15.73 -8.42
CA TYR A 212 6.48 -16.16 -7.06
C TYR A 212 5.55 -15.52 -6.04
N SER A 213 5.29 -16.22 -4.95
CA SER A 213 4.70 -15.69 -3.73
C SER A 213 5.20 -16.50 -2.54
N GLY A 214 5.83 -15.84 -1.56
CA GLY A 214 6.39 -16.49 -0.39
C GLY A 214 7.16 -15.55 0.53
N SER A 215 7.78 -16.10 1.59
CA SER A 215 8.52 -15.31 2.55
C SER A 215 9.89 -14.86 1.99
N ILE A 216 10.33 -13.69 2.42
CA ILE A 216 11.68 -13.19 2.14
C ILE A 216 12.73 -14.11 2.77
N ASP A 217 12.49 -14.60 3.98
CA ASP A 217 13.40 -15.53 4.65
C ASP A 217 13.70 -16.78 3.82
N SER A 218 12.70 -17.31 3.11
CA SER A 218 12.89 -18.47 2.22
C SER A 218 13.83 -18.15 1.05
N ILE A 219 13.79 -16.93 0.52
CA ILE A 219 14.69 -16.47 -0.54
C ILE A 219 16.11 -16.37 0.02
N ILE A 220 16.30 -15.72 1.17
CA ILE A 220 17.60 -15.55 1.81
C ILE A 220 18.22 -16.91 2.18
N GLN A 221 17.42 -17.84 2.73
CA GLN A 221 17.87 -19.20 3.07
C GLN A 221 18.30 -20.01 1.84
N SER A 222 17.84 -19.68 0.64
CA SER A 222 18.32 -20.27 -0.61
C SER A 222 19.70 -19.74 -1.04
N GLY A 223 20.29 -18.81 -0.29
CA GLY A 223 21.59 -18.21 -0.57
C GLY A 223 21.55 -17.05 -1.57
N LYS A 224 20.35 -16.51 -1.87
CA LYS A 224 20.14 -15.37 -2.79
C LYS A 224 19.64 -14.16 -2.03
N ASN A 225 19.99 -12.96 -2.48
CA ASN A 225 19.27 -11.75 -2.12
C ASN A 225 18.02 -11.57 -3.00
N LEU A 226 17.13 -10.69 -2.60
CA LEU A 226 15.86 -10.47 -3.32
C LEU A 226 16.09 -9.94 -4.75
N GLU A 227 17.15 -9.16 -4.97
CA GLU A 227 17.46 -8.57 -6.27
C GLU A 227 17.90 -9.65 -7.26
N ASP A 228 18.84 -10.51 -6.91
CA ASP A 228 19.29 -11.63 -7.75
C ASP A 228 18.14 -12.59 -8.05
N PHE A 229 17.33 -12.92 -7.03
CA PHE A 229 16.17 -13.80 -7.19
C PHE A 229 15.12 -13.19 -8.14
N PHE A 230 14.85 -11.89 -8.02
CA PHE A 230 13.93 -11.18 -8.91
C PHE A 230 14.43 -11.20 -10.36
N TYR A 231 15.70 -10.86 -10.60
CA TYR A 231 16.26 -10.85 -11.95
C TYR A 231 16.23 -12.21 -12.59
N GLU A 232 16.57 -13.28 -11.87
CA GLU A 232 16.49 -14.64 -12.39
C GLU A 232 15.09 -15.00 -12.88
N LEU A 233 14.06 -14.71 -12.07
CA LEU A 233 12.66 -15.01 -12.45
C LEU A 233 12.15 -14.18 -13.62
N VAL A 234 12.50 -12.90 -13.67
CA VAL A 234 11.97 -11.98 -14.68
C VAL A 234 12.70 -12.08 -16.00
N SER A 235 14.01 -12.41 -16.00
CA SER A 235 14.83 -12.54 -17.22
C SER A 235 14.64 -13.87 -17.94
N THR A 236 14.14 -14.90 -17.27
CA THR A 236 13.94 -16.24 -17.84
C THR A 236 12.64 -16.36 -18.66
N LYS A 237 11.79 -15.32 -18.67
CA LYS A 237 10.52 -15.23 -19.40
C LYS A 237 10.46 -13.94 -20.24
#